data_4c7d26db95dd5732f9acc1e70aa2e46b
#
_entry.id   4c7d26db95dd5732f9acc1e70aa2e46b
#
_cell.length_a   1.000
_cell.length_b   1.000
_cell.length_c   1.000
_cell.angle_alpha   90.00
_cell.angle_beta   90.00
_cell.angle_gamma   90.00
#
_symmetry.space_group_name_H-M   'P 1'
#
loop_
_entity.id
_entity.type
_entity.pdbx_description
1 polymer ?
#
loop_
_entity_poly.entity_id
_entity_poly.type
_entity_poly.pdbx_seq_one_letter_code
_entity_poly.pdbx_strand_id
1 'polypeptide(L)'
;MRFRQLCIGLVILSGSLSAMTRAAPLPAPYLSITTESSAPSSMLGDGRVVGIATDKIRVVMERAGVTHDITLLPWKRAYAAALQQANGCVYSATRTPEREALFKWIGPTDEAQWVLMGRADRVWHIASLEDARGLRIGTYTGDARDSYLRSRGHVVDTSPHDMLNPPKLLQGRIDLWAASWRAGSDVLVRNGWDKQIVPVFVFNRVAVYLACNRAVPDALVKRLNAGFETIERDGTARAIERRYERRATSR
;
A
#
# COMPACT_ATOMS: atom_id res chain seq x y z
N MET A 1 68.73 -39.16 64.35
CA MET A 1 67.34 -39.38 63.95
C MET A 1 66.90 -38.13 63.13
N ARG A 2 66.74 -38.25 61.82
CA ARG A 2 66.35 -37.15 60.86
C ARG A 2 64.90 -37.38 60.40
N PHE A 3 63.97 -36.53 60.82
CA PHE A 3 62.59 -36.54 60.34
C PHE A 3 62.54 -35.82 58.99
N ARG A 4 62.09 -36.50 57.96
CA ARG A 4 61.75 -35.93 56.67
C ARG A 4 60.30 -35.52 56.71
N GLN A 5 60.02 -34.23 56.61
CA GLN A 5 58.67 -33.70 56.38
C GLN A 5 58.33 -33.81 54.93
N LEU A 6 57.23 -34.48 54.62
CA LEU A 6 56.65 -34.63 53.26
C LEU A 6 55.62 -33.52 53.09
N CYS A 7 55.91 -32.54 52.20
CA CYS A 7 54.97 -31.54 51.82
C CYS A 7 54.10 -32.07 50.64
N ILE A 8 52.81 -32.30 50.89
CA ILE A 8 51.83 -32.66 49.88
C ILE A 8 51.28 -31.35 49.33
N GLY A 9 51.64 -30.99 48.06
CA GLY A 9 51.07 -29.83 47.32
C GLY A 9 49.70 -30.16 46.81
N LEU A 10 48.71 -29.43 47.28
CA LEU A 10 47.32 -29.48 46.79
C LEU A 10 47.20 -28.58 45.54
N VAL A 11 47.11 -29.16 44.34
CA VAL A 11 46.84 -28.45 43.13
C VAL A 11 45.34 -28.24 42.99
N ILE A 12 44.88 -26.99 43.20
CA ILE A 12 43.49 -26.59 42.98
C ILE A 12 43.33 -26.26 41.47
N LEU A 13 42.67 -27.16 40.76
CA LEU A 13 42.29 -26.96 39.37
C LEU A 13 41.06 -26.03 39.31
N SER A 14 41.26 -24.72 39.08
CA SER A 14 40.21 -23.73 38.91
C SER A 14 39.58 -23.89 37.53
N GLY A 15 38.50 -24.67 37.38
CA GLY A 15 37.71 -24.80 36.18
C GLY A 15 36.91 -23.51 35.95
N SER A 16 37.34 -22.69 34.98
CA SER A 16 36.57 -21.53 34.53
C SER A 16 35.31 -21.99 33.76
N LEU A 17 34.15 -21.94 34.41
CA LEU A 17 32.84 -22.14 33.78
C LEU A 17 32.54 -20.90 32.93
N SER A 18 32.84 -20.95 31.63
CA SER A 18 32.41 -19.91 30.65
C SER A 18 30.90 -20.00 30.52
N ALA A 19 30.18 -19.12 31.25
CA ALA A 19 28.74 -18.92 31.04
C ALA A 19 28.51 -18.35 29.63
N MET A 20 28.03 -19.18 28.71
CA MET A 20 27.52 -18.72 27.44
C MET A 20 26.28 -17.84 27.69
N THR A 21 26.48 -16.55 27.69
CA THR A 21 25.37 -15.57 27.72
C THR A 21 24.59 -15.72 26.43
N ARG A 22 23.46 -16.42 26.48
CA ARG A 22 22.51 -16.51 25.36
C ARG A 22 21.90 -15.12 25.21
N ALA A 23 22.26 -14.40 24.12
CA ALA A 23 21.66 -13.13 23.82
C ALA A 23 20.14 -13.30 23.73
N ALA A 24 19.38 -12.46 24.45
CA ALA A 24 17.93 -12.43 24.33
C ALA A 24 17.54 -12.17 22.86
N PRO A 25 16.54 -12.87 22.34
CA PRO A 25 16.08 -12.60 20.97
C PRO A 25 15.66 -11.12 20.88
N LEU A 26 16.14 -10.44 19.85
CA LEU A 26 15.71 -9.07 19.55
C LEU A 26 14.18 -9.06 19.35
N PRO A 27 13.47 -8.06 19.87
CA PRO A 27 12.04 -7.95 19.66
C PRO A 27 11.73 -7.97 18.15
N ALA A 28 10.64 -8.66 17.78
CA ALA A 28 10.21 -8.73 16.39
C ALA A 28 10.00 -7.30 15.85
N PRO A 29 10.45 -7.00 14.62
CA PRO A 29 10.24 -5.67 14.03
C PRO A 29 8.74 -5.38 13.94
N TYR A 30 8.37 -4.14 14.26
CA TYR A 30 6.99 -3.68 14.22
C TYR A 30 6.83 -2.55 13.20
N LEU A 31 5.78 -2.63 12.36
CA LEU A 31 5.40 -1.60 11.39
C LEU A 31 3.97 -1.11 11.64
N SER A 32 3.79 0.21 11.69
CA SER A 32 2.49 0.85 11.68
C SER A 32 2.11 1.17 10.22
N ILE A 33 1.10 0.47 9.72
CA ILE A 33 0.74 0.52 8.30
C ILE A 33 -0.59 1.25 8.14
N THR A 34 -0.62 2.22 7.25
CA THR A 34 -1.82 2.99 6.95
C THR A 34 -2.22 2.88 5.49
N THR A 35 -3.48 3.15 5.20
CA THR A 35 -4.00 3.27 3.82
C THR A 35 -5.33 4.01 3.85
N GLU A 36 -5.84 4.36 2.68
CA GLU A 36 -7.21 4.86 2.54
C GLU A 36 -8.21 3.75 2.21
N SER A 37 -9.50 4.02 2.35
CA SER A 37 -10.55 3.13 1.88
C SER A 37 -10.62 3.16 0.35
N SER A 38 -10.29 2.07 -0.29
CA SER A 38 -10.25 1.89 -1.74
C SER A 38 -10.59 0.44 -2.10
N ALA A 39 -11.88 0.07 -1.97
CA ALA A 39 -12.33 -1.28 -2.29
C ALA A 39 -12.11 -1.62 -3.78
N PRO A 40 -11.82 -2.87 -4.11
CA PRO A 40 -11.64 -4.03 -3.24
C PRO A 40 -10.21 -4.19 -2.67
N SER A 41 -9.32 -3.20 -2.86
CA SER A 41 -7.90 -3.27 -2.44
C SER A 41 -7.74 -3.11 -0.93
N SER A 42 -8.48 -2.17 -0.33
CA SER A 42 -8.52 -1.87 1.10
C SER A 42 -9.89 -1.36 1.51
N MET A 43 -10.52 -1.97 2.51
CA MET A 43 -11.84 -1.60 3.01
C MET A 43 -12.05 -2.12 4.43
N LEU A 44 -13.04 -1.58 5.12
CA LEU A 44 -13.49 -2.14 6.40
C LEU A 44 -14.37 -3.37 6.14
N GLY A 45 -14.07 -4.48 6.79
CA GLY A 45 -14.88 -5.69 6.77
C GLY A 45 -14.76 -6.41 8.11
N ASP A 46 -15.89 -6.74 8.73
CA ASP A 46 -15.97 -7.43 10.02
C ASP A 46 -15.10 -6.81 11.11
N GLY A 47 -15.14 -5.46 11.21
CA GLY A 47 -14.39 -4.69 12.21
C GLY A 47 -12.89 -4.56 11.96
N ARG A 48 -12.36 -5.07 10.86
CA ARG A 48 -10.94 -4.99 10.49
C ARG A 48 -10.74 -4.51 9.06
N VAL A 49 -9.54 -4.02 8.77
CA VAL A 49 -9.18 -3.70 7.38
C VAL A 49 -8.96 -4.99 6.61
N VAL A 50 -9.63 -5.13 5.47
CA VAL A 50 -9.53 -6.26 4.54
C VAL A 50 -9.37 -5.75 3.11
N GLY A 51 -9.02 -6.62 2.18
CA GLY A 51 -8.89 -6.26 0.77
C GLY A 51 -7.72 -6.96 0.10
N ILE A 52 -7.65 -6.88 -1.21
CA ILE A 52 -6.63 -7.58 -2.01
C ILE A 52 -5.23 -7.20 -1.55
N ALA A 53 -4.89 -5.91 -1.55
CA ALA A 53 -3.57 -5.45 -1.12
C ALA A 53 -3.36 -5.66 0.37
N THR A 54 -4.39 -5.45 1.20
CA THR A 54 -4.34 -5.69 2.64
C THR A 54 -3.95 -7.14 2.96
N ASP A 55 -4.59 -8.10 2.31
CA ASP A 55 -4.36 -9.52 2.59
C ASP A 55 -2.99 -9.99 2.05
N LYS A 56 -2.54 -9.48 0.90
CA LYS A 56 -1.19 -9.71 0.39
C LYS A 56 -0.14 -9.20 1.40
N ILE A 57 -0.29 -7.98 1.89
CA ILE A 57 0.61 -7.37 2.89
C ILE A 57 0.65 -8.22 4.17
N ARG A 58 -0.51 -8.63 4.71
CA ARG A 58 -0.55 -9.47 5.91
C ARG A 58 0.22 -10.77 5.75
N VAL A 59 0.00 -11.48 4.66
CA VAL A 59 0.71 -12.74 4.39
C VAL A 59 2.22 -12.51 4.32
N VAL A 60 2.66 -11.43 3.69
CA VAL A 60 4.09 -11.10 3.61
C VAL A 60 4.66 -10.75 5.00
N MET A 61 3.94 -9.95 5.81
CA MET A 61 4.36 -9.61 7.17
C MET A 61 4.44 -10.85 8.07
N GLU A 62 3.43 -11.72 8.02
CA GLU A 62 3.39 -12.98 8.78
C GLU A 62 4.55 -13.89 8.41
N ARG A 63 4.77 -14.14 7.11
CA ARG A 63 5.90 -14.98 6.63
C ARG A 63 7.27 -14.37 6.97
N ALA A 64 7.35 -13.04 7.05
CA ALA A 64 8.57 -12.34 7.42
C ALA A 64 8.77 -12.20 8.95
N GLY A 65 7.84 -12.67 9.79
CA GLY A 65 7.91 -12.51 11.24
C GLY A 65 7.88 -11.04 11.69
N VAL A 66 7.08 -10.20 11.02
CA VAL A 66 6.93 -8.77 11.31
C VAL A 66 5.59 -8.53 12.00
N THR A 67 5.61 -8.01 13.21
CA THR A 67 4.40 -7.53 13.87
C THR A 67 3.93 -6.23 13.23
N HIS A 68 2.62 -6.05 13.08
CA HIS A 68 2.08 -4.88 12.41
C HIS A 68 0.64 -4.59 12.83
N ASP A 69 0.22 -3.36 12.68
CA ASP A 69 -1.18 -2.95 12.62
C ASP A 69 -1.49 -2.34 11.23
N ILE A 70 -2.77 -2.37 10.85
CA ILE A 70 -3.23 -1.73 9.61
C ILE A 70 -4.45 -0.87 9.93
N THR A 71 -4.36 0.44 9.61
CA THR A 71 -5.40 1.42 9.90
C THR A 71 -5.85 2.14 8.62
N LEU A 72 -7.19 2.31 8.47
CA LEU A 72 -7.77 3.17 7.43
C LEU A 72 -7.79 4.63 7.89
N LEU A 73 -7.20 5.51 7.09
CA LEU A 73 -7.20 6.95 7.27
C LEU A 73 -7.53 7.65 5.94
N PRO A 74 -8.00 8.90 5.94
CA PRO A 74 -7.98 9.70 4.72
C PRO A 74 -6.58 9.76 4.13
N TRP A 75 -6.45 9.67 2.79
CA TRP A 75 -5.15 9.52 2.10
C TRP A 75 -4.07 10.46 2.61
N LYS A 76 -4.37 11.77 2.69
CA LYS A 76 -3.42 12.77 3.16
C LYS A 76 -2.87 12.46 4.56
N ARG A 77 -3.71 11.94 5.45
CA ARG A 77 -3.29 11.55 6.81
C ARG A 77 -2.49 10.25 6.81
N ALA A 78 -2.90 9.27 6.02
CA ALA A 78 -2.18 8.01 5.86
C ALA A 78 -0.76 8.25 5.32
N TYR A 79 -0.65 9.06 4.29
CA TYR A 79 0.62 9.44 3.68
C TYR A 79 1.53 10.22 4.65
N ALA A 80 0.98 11.19 5.37
CA ALA A 80 1.71 11.97 6.37
C ALA A 80 2.22 11.10 7.53
N ALA A 81 1.41 10.14 8.01
CA ALA A 81 1.81 9.22 9.06
C ALA A 81 3.04 8.40 8.64
N ALA A 82 3.08 7.88 7.41
CA ALA A 82 4.21 7.14 6.89
C ALA A 82 5.49 7.99 6.77
N LEU A 83 5.37 9.29 6.49
CA LEU A 83 6.51 10.20 6.46
C LEU A 83 7.04 10.56 7.85
N GLN A 84 6.16 10.67 8.85
CA GLN A 84 6.49 11.21 10.17
C GLN A 84 6.92 10.14 11.18
N GLN A 85 6.38 8.92 11.06
CA GLN A 85 6.66 7.83 11.99
C GLN A 85 7.81 6.96 11.48
N ALA A 86 8.85 6.76 12.28
CA ALA A 86 10.04 5.99 11.88
C ALA A 86 9.75 4.54 11.46
N ASN A 87 8.68 3.94 11.96
CA ASN A 87 8.18 2.62 11.60
C ASN A 87 6.90 2.68 10.74
N GLY A 88 6.55 3.87 10.23
CA GLY A 88 5.33 4.12 9.46
C GLY A 88 5.45 3.67 8.02
N CYS A 89 4.39 3.06 7.50
CA CYS A 89 4.24 2.72 6.10
C CYS A 89 2.84 3.09 5.59
N VAL A 90 2.72 3.37 4.29
CA VAL A 90 1.42 3.55 3.61
C VAL A 90 1.39 2.69 2.36
N TYR A 91 0.30 1.95 2.11
CA TYR A 91 0.18 1.14 0.90
C TYR A 91 -0.85 1.67 -0.09
N SER A 92 -0.93 1.00 -1.24
CA SER A 92 -1.59 1.50 -2.45
C SER A 92 -1.00 2.82 -2.94
N ALA A 93 0.28 3.06 -2.62
CA ALA A 93 1.00 4.26 -3.00
C ALA A 93 1.60 4.12 -4.40
N THR A 94 1.24 5.02 -5.30
CA THR A 94 1.92 5.12 -6.60
C THR A 94 3.33 5.67 -6.41
N ARG A 95 4.31 4.96 -6.94
CA ARG A 95 5.72 5.38 -6.96
C ARG A 95 5.90 6.37 -8.11
N THR A 96 6.24 7.61 -7.79
CA THR A 96 6.47 8.69 -8.75
C THR A 96 7.85 9.31 -8.52
N PRO A 97 8.41 10.03 -9.52
CA PRO A 97 9.71 10.70 -9.34
C PRO A 97 9.76 11.62 -8.12
N GLU A 98 8.68 12.36 -7.84
CA GLU A 98 8.59 13.29 -6.70
C GLU A 98 8.56 12.57 -5.35
N ARG A 99 8.09 11.31 -5.34
CA ARG A 99 7.98 10.48 -4.13
C ARG A 99 9.17 9.56 -3.93
N GLU A 100 9.99 9.35 -4.96
CA GLU A 100 11.06 8.35 -4.99
C GLU A 100 11.98 8.45 -3.78
N ALA A 101 12.47 9.65 -3.49
CA ALA A 101 13.42 9.91 -2.41
C ALA A 101 12.77 9.98 -1.01
N LEU A 102 11.43 10.00 -0.92
CA LEU A 102 10.71 10.17 0.34
C LEU A 102 10.53 8.88 1.13
N PHE A 103 10.55 7.74 0.44
CA PHE A 103 10.23 6.44 1.03
C PHE A 103 11.25 5.36 0.66
N LYS A 104 11.17 4.26 1.38
CA LYS A 104 11.68 2.96 0.96
C LYS A 104 10.50 2.13 0.41
N TRP A 105 10.66 1.61 -0.79
CA TRP A 105 9.60 1.00 -1.57
C TRP A 105 9.63 -0.53 -1.45
N ILE A 106 8.47 -1.12 -1.15
CA ILE A 106 8.28 -2.57 -1.00
C ILE A 106 7.16 -3.01 -1.93
N GLY A 107 7.38 -4.01 -2.74
CA GLY A 107 6.45 -4.52 -3.74
C GLY A 107 7.01 -4.53 -5.16
N PRO A 108 6.15 -4.45 -6.20
CA PRO A 108 4.77 -3.93 -6.18
C PRO A 108 3.80 -4.79 -5.38
N THR A 109 2.76 -4.15 -4.82
CA THR A 109 1.69 -4.83 -4.10
C THR A 109 0.48 -5.11 -4.99
N ASP A 110 0.28 -4.29 -6.03
CA ASP A 110 -0.78 -4.42 -7.04
C ASP A 110 -0.46 -3.52 -8.25
N GLU A 111 -1.29 -3.65 -9.30
CA GLU A 111 -1.31 -2.74 -10.45
C GLU A 111 -2.63 -1.98 -10.50
N ALA A 112 -2.58 -0.72 -10.88
CA ALA A 112 -3.75 0.14 -11.04
C ALA A 112 -3.82 0.69 -12.46
N GLN A 113 -5.03 0.65 -13.05
CA GLN A 113 -5.34 1.36 -14.29
C GLN A 113 -5.98 2.69 -13.91
N TRP A 114 -5.42 3.78 -14.40
CA TRP A 114 -6.01 5.10 -14.27
C TRP A 114 -6.92 5.37 -15.47
N VAL A 115 -8.16 5.71 -15.18
CA VAL A 115 -9.20 5.88 -16.17
C VAL A 115 -9.90 7.23 -16.00
N LEU A 116 -10.22 7.87 -17.12
CA LEU A 116 -11.18 8.97 -17.16
C LEU A 116 -12.57 8.37 -17.22
N MET A 117 -13.40 8.73 -16.25
CA MET A 117 -14.82 8.39 -16.17
C MET A 117 -15.63 9.60 -16.61
N GLY A 118 -16.66 9.39 -17.41
CA GLY A 118 -17.54 10.44 -17.92
C GLY A 118 -19.02 10.07 -17.76
N ARG A 119 -19.91 11.04 -17.96
CA ARG A 119 -21.36 10.79 -17.94
C ARG A 119 -21.77 9.94 -19.14
N ALA A 120 -22.64 8.97 -18.91
CA ALA A 120 -23.13 8.05 -19.93
C ALA A 120 -24.07 8.71 -20.97
N ASP A 121 -24.71 9.84 -20.61
CA ASP A 121 -25.60 10.61 -21.47
C ASP A 121 -24.85 11.56 -22.43
N ARG A 122 -23.52 11.53 -22.42
CA ARG A 122 -22.66 12.35 -23.28
C ARG A 122 -21.84 11.46 -24.23
N VAL A 123 -21.74 11.85 -25.50
CA VAL A 123 -20.82 11.22 -26.45
C VAL A 123 -19.41 11.73 -26.18
N TRP A 124 -18.46 10.81 -26.05
CA TRP A 124 -17.06 11.10 -25.78
C TRP A 124 -16.19 10.73 -26.98
N HIS A 125 -15.37 11.67 -27.43
CA HIS A 125 -14.37 11.47 -28.48
C HIS A 125 -12.98 11.68 -27.90
N ILE A 126 -12.55 10.76 -27.02
CA ILE A 126 -11.26 10.81 -26.31
C ILE A 126 -10.49 9.53 -26.66
N ALA A 127 -9.54 9.65 -27.57
CA ALA A 127 -8.63 8.60 -27.99
C ALA A 127 -7.24 8.74 -27.34
N SER A 128 -6.94 9.93 -26.79
CA SER A 128 -5.71 10.27 -26.10
C SER A 128 -6.01 11.17 -24.91
N LEU A 129 -5.04 11.31 -23.99
CA LEU A 129 -5.18 12.24 -22.88
C LEU A 129 -5.27 13.71 -23.36
N GLU A 130 -4.62 14.03 -24.48
CA GLU A 130 -4.65 15.36 -25.12
C GLU A 130 -6.08 15.80 -25.52
N ASP A 131 -6.94 14.85 -25.92
CA ASP A 131 -8.33 15.14 -26.30
C ASP A 131 -9.18 15.61 -25.09
N ALA A 132 -8.68 15.40 -23.88
CA ALA A 132 -9.29 15.91 -22.65
C ALA A 132 -8.80 17.32 -22.27
N ARG A 133 -8.00 18.02 -23.11
CA ARG A 133 -7.57 19.39 -22.83
C ARG A 133 -8.77 20.32 -22.77
N GLY A 134 -8.75 21.24 -21.80
CA GLY A 134 -9.83 22.18 -21.56
C GLY A 134 -11.01 21.60 -20.77
N LEU A 135 -11.08 20.28 -20.58
CA LEU A 135 -12.08 19.65 -19.71
C LEU A 135 -11.61 19.71 -18.25
N ARG A 136 -12.55 19.95 -17.33
CA ARG A 136 -12.28 19.92 -15.87
C ARG A 136 -12.24 18.48 -15.39
N ILE A 137 -11.09 18.02 -14.97
CA ILE A 137 -10.88 16.65 -14.51
C ILE A 137 -10.87 16.63 -12.97
N GLY A 138 -11.84 15.92 -12.38
CA GLY A 138 -11.92 15.74 -10.93
C GLY A 138 -10.97 14.65 -10.43
N THR A 139 -10.31 14.92 -9.30
CA THR A 139 -9.55 13.94 -8.50
C THR A 139 -9.55 14.37 -7.03
N TYR A 140 -8.59 13.97 -6.22
CA TYR A 140 -8.54 14.40 -4.82
C TYR A 140 -7.14 14.83 -4.37
N THR A 141 -7.10 15.60 -3.28
CA THR A 141 -5.88 16.27 -2.79
C THR A 141 -4.81 15.24 -2.38
N GLY A 142 -3.62 15.40 -2.95
CA GLY A 142 -2.46 14.52 -2.69
C GLY A 142 -2.46 13.22 -3.50
N ASP A 143 -3.40 13.04 -4.41
CA ASP A 143 -3.41 11.94 -5.36
C ASP A 143 -2.27 12.09 -6.39
N ALA A 144 -1.65 10.98 -6.77
CA ALA A 144 -0.64 10.97 -7.82
C ALA A 144 -1.21 11.37 -9.20
N ARG A 145 -2.49 11.11 -9.46
CA ARG A 145 -3.20 11.54 -10.67
C ARG A 145 -3.30 13.06 -10.78
N ASP A 146 -3.41 13.78 -9.67
CA ASP A 146 -3.42 15.24 -9.66
C ASP A 146 -2.11 15.81 -10.24
N SER A 147 -0.98 15.43 -9.67
CA SER A 147 0.34 15.86 -10.15
C SER A 147 0.60 15.43 -11.60
N TYR A 148 0.22 14.18 -11.93
CA TYR A 148 0.38 13.65 -13.29
C TYR A 148 -0.41 14.44 -14.35
N LEU A 149 -1.65 14.78 -14.07
CA LEU A 149 -2.52 15.52 -14.99
C LEU A 149 -2.07 16.99 -15.11
N ARG A 150 -1.76 17.65 -13.98
CA ARG A 150 -1.28 19.05 -13.99
C ARG A 150 0.04 19.20 -14.72
N SER A 151 0.99 18.26 -14.54
CA SER A 151 2.28 18.31 -15.25
C SER A 151 2.14 18.20 -16.78
N ARG A 152 0.96 17.75 -17.27
CA ARG A 152 0.59 17.66 -18.69
C ARG A 152 -0.34 18.79 -19.14
N GLY A 153 -0.56 19.81 -18.29
CA GLY A 153 -1.33 20.99 -18.63
C GLY A 153 -2.85 20.81 -18.56
N HIS A 154 -3.37 19.78 -17.86
CA HIS A 154 -4.80 19.61 -17.68
C HIS A 154 -5.35 20.47 -16.55
N VAL A 155 -6.61 20.88 -16.67
CA VAL A 155 -7.38 21.57 -15.62
C VAL A 155 -7.88 20.55 -14.62
N VAL A 156 -7.32 20.56 -13.39
CA VAL A 156 -7.66 19.59 -12.34
C VAL A 156 -8.39 20.26 -11.18
N ASP A 157 -9.56 19.74 -10.86
CA ASP A 157 -10.36 20.09 -9.68
C ASP A 157 -10.17 19.02 -8.60
N THR A 158 -9.56 19.38 -7.48
CA THR A 158 -9.32 18.45 -6.38
C THR A 158 -10.37 18.55 -5.28
N SER A 159 -10.86 17.39 -4.84
CA SER A 159 -11.75 17.24 -3.70
C SER A 159 -10.98 16.72 -2.47
N PRO A 160 -11.47 16.91 -1.23
CA PRO A 160 -10.86 16.28 -0.05
C PRO A 160 -10.82 14.75 -0.09
N HIS A 161 -11.81 14.13 -0.75
CA HIS A 161 -11.96 12.69 -0.89
C HIS A 161 -12.43 12.33 -2.29
N ASP A 162 -11.97 11.20 -2.84
CA ASP A 162 -12.31 10.74 -4.20
C ASP A 162 -13.82 10.53 -4.40
N MET A 163 -14.53 10.07 -3.35
CA MET A 163 -15.97 9.84 -3.33
C MET A 163 -16.84 11.08 -3.61
N LEU A 164 -16.28 12.28 -3.57
CA LEU A 164 -16.98 13.51 -3.91
C LEU A 164 -17.01 13.77 -5.43
N ASN A 165 -16.19 13.09 -6.21
CA ASN A 165 -16.11 13.30 -7.65
C ASN A 165 -17.30 12.75 -8.45
N PRO A 166 -17.84 11.53 -8.20
CA PRO A 166 -19.01 11.04 -8.91
C PRO A 166 -20.24 11.99 -8.82
N PRO A 167 -20.66 12.47 -7.65
CA PRO A 167 -21.73 13.48 -7.57
C PRO A 167 -21.40 14.79 -8.31
N LYS A 168 -20.16 15.28 -8.24
CA LYS A 168 -19.73 16.47 -8.98
C LYS A 168 -19.83 16.27 -10.49
N LEU A 169 -19.45 15.08 -10.98
CA LEU A 169 -19.56 14.70 -12.38
C LEU A 169 -21.03 14.68 -12.82
N LEU A 170 -21.91 14.05 -12.07
CA LEU A 170 -23.35 13.99 -12.38
C LEU A 170 -24.01 15.38 -12.37
N GLN A 171 -23.53 16.28 -11.50
CA GLN A 171 -24.00 17.68 -11.43
C GLN A 171 -23.33 18.60 -12.46
N GLY A 172 -22.42 18.10 -13.31
CA GLY A 172 -21.72 18.90 -14.32
C GLY A 172 -20.71 19.90 -13.74
N ARG A 173 -20.31 19.74 -12.48
CA ARG A 173 -19.27 20.58 -11.83
C ARG A 173 -17.87 20.24 -12.32
N ILE A 174 -17.64 18.98 -12.72
CA ILE A 174 -16.48 18.49 -13.45
C ILE A 174 -16.97 17.80 -14.71
N ASP A 175 -16.12 17.72 -15.74
CA ASP A 175 -16.46 17.09 -17.01
C ASP A 175 -16.06 15.60 -17.03
N LEU A 176 -14.96 15.26 -16.36
CA LEU A 176 -14.43 13.91 -16.22
C LEU A 176 -13.97 13.66 -14.78
N TRP A 177 -13.99 12.42 -14.37
CA TRP A 177 -13.41 11.97 -13.11
C TRP A 177 -12.22 11.03 -13.37
N ALA A 178 -11.03 11.41 -12.93
CA ALA A 178 -9.85 10.55 -12.97
C ALA A 178 -9.90 9.58 -11.79
N ALA A 179 -10.14 8.31 -12.07
CA ALA A 179 -10.29 7.23 -11.08
C ALA A 179 -9.26 6.11 -11.27
N SER A 180 -9.08 5.28 -10.27
CA SER A 180 -8.56 3.93 -10.46
C SER A 180 -9.70 3.03 -10.93
N TRP A 181 -9.52 2.29 -12.05
CA TRP A 181 -10.58 1.49 -12.66
C TRP A 181 -11.30 0.59 -11.66
N ARG A 182 -10.55 -0.22 -10.91
CA ARG A 182 -11.10 -1.20 -9.96
C ARG A 182 -11.89 -0.53 -8.83
N ALA A 183 -11.29 0.49 -8.20
CA ALA A 183 -11.92 1.21 -7.10
C ALA A 183 -13.10 2.07 -7.58
N GLY A 184 -12.95 2.76 -8.71
CA GLY A 184 -14.01 3.57 -9.31
C GLY A 184 -15.22 2.73 -9.68
N SER A 185 -15.02 1.60 -10.36
CA SER A 185 -16.11 0.69 -10.73
C SER A 185 -16.85 0.13 -9.51
N ASP A 186 -16.15 -0.27 -8.45
CA ASP A 186 -16.77 -0.74 -7.20
C ASP A 186 -17.63 0.35 -6.55
N VAL A 187 -17.13 1.60 -6.53
CA VAL A 187 -17.88 2.76 -6.05
C VAL A 187 -19.16 2.99 -6.85
N LEU A 188 -19.06 2.94 -8.19
CA LEU A 188 -20.21 3.17 -9.07
C LEU A 188 -21.30 2.13 -8.84
N VAL A 189 -20.94 0.85 -8.80
CA VAL A 189 -21.89 -0.25 -8.57
C VAL A 189 -22.55 -0.12 -7.20
N ARG A 190 -21.80 0.13 -6.14
CA ARG A 190 -22.35 0.24 -4.79
C ARG A 190 -23.31 1.41 -4.57
N ASN A 191 -23.16 2.46 -5.37
CA ASN A 191 -24.01 3.65 -5.29
C ASN A 191 -25.09 3.72 -6.38
N GLY A 192 -25.18 2.71 -7.27
CA GLY A 192 -26.14 2.69 -8.37
C GLY A 192 -25.85 3.73 -9.46
N TRP A 193 -24.60 4.13 -9.63
CA TRP A 193 -24.17 5.11 -10.63
C TRP A 193 -23.53 4.48 -11.88
N ASP A 194 -23.41 3.16 -11.91
CA ASP A 194 -22.74 2.38 -12.97
C ASP A 194 -23.41 2.50 -14.35
N LYS A 195 -24.72 2.89 -14.39
CA LYS A 195 -25.42 3.22 -15.64
C LYS A 195 -25.33 4.69 -16.03
N GLN A 196 -24.93 5.56 -15.13
CA GLN A 196 -24.87 7.02 -15.32
C GLN A 196 -23.45 7.51 -15.58
N ILE A 197 -22.44 6.77 -15.09
CA ILE A 197 -21.01 7.09 -15.25
C ILE A 197 -20.32 5.89 -15.87
N VAL A 198 -19.61 6.14 -16.96
CA VAL A 198 -18.95 5.11 -17.77
C VAL A 198 -17.46 5.39 -17.94
N PRO A 199 -16.62 4.36 -18.15
CA PRO A 199 -15.24 4.57 -18.53
C PRO A 199 -15.17 5.19 -19.92
N VAL A 200 -14.31 6.18 -20.07
CA VAL A 200 -14.09 6.91 -21.32
C VAL A 200 -12.74 6.57 -21.92
N PHE A 201 -11.68 6.65 -21.10
CA PHE A 201 -10.32 6.44 -21.60
C PHE A 201 -9.39 5.97 -20.47
N VAL A 202 -8.61 4.92 -20.72
CA VAL A 202 -7.52 4.48 -19.81
C VAL A 202 -6.27 5.27 -20.17
N PHE A 203 -5.86 6.20 -19.31
CA PHE A 203 -4.77 7.11 -19.62
C PHE A 203 -3.41 6.71 -19.00
N ASN A 204 -3.40 5.76 -18.04
CA ASN A 204 -2.15 5.25 -17.50
C ASN A 204 -2.33 3.87 -16.82
N ARG A 205 -1.22 3.15 -16.69
CA ARG A 205 -1.12 1.92 -15.90
C ARG A 205 0.08 2.07 -14.98
N VAL A 206 -0.11 1.85 -13.69
CA VAL A 206 0.91 2.10 -12.68
C VAL A 206 0.98 0.95 -11.69
N ALA A 207 2.19 0.63 -11.26
CA ALA A 207 2.39 -0.22 -10.09
C ALA A 207 2.18 0.59 -8.80
N VAL A 208 1.57 -0.03 -7.81
CA VAL A 208 1.40 0.53 -6.47
C VAL A 208 2.18 -0.28 -5.44
N TYR A 209 2.64 0.38 -4.40
CA TYR A 209 3.62 -0.14 -3.45
C TYR A 209 3.20 0.06 -2.00
N LEU A 210 3.86 -0.65 -1.10
CA LEU A 210 3.97 -0.30 0.30
C LEU A 210 5.18 0.65 0.44
N ALA A 211 4.90 1.92 0.70
CA ALA A 211 5.88 2.99 0.86
C ALA A 211 6.17 3.18 2.36
N CYS A 212 7.37 2.86 2.80
CA CYS A 212 7.78 2.92 4.20
C CYS A 212 8.73 4.09 4.48
N ASN A 213 8.68 4.62 5.70
CA ASN A 213 9.59 5.64 6.17
C ASN A 213 11.05 5.25 5.91
N ARG A 214 11.90 6.23 5.64
CA ARG A 214 13.33 6.01 5.37
C ARG A 214 14.10 5.42 6.55
N ALA A 215 13.59 5.56 7.77
CA ALA A 215 14.17 4.96 8.98
C ALA A 215 13.95 3.44 9.08
N VAL A 216 13.02 2.87 8.31
CA VAL A 216 12.81 1.41 8.27
C VAL A 216 14.11 0.72 7.79
N PRO A 217 14.65 -0.29 8.50
CA PRO A 217 15.93 -0.91 8.16
C PRO A 217 15.95 -1.54 6.76
N ASP A 218 17.04 -1.34 6.00
CA ASP A 218 17.17 -1.88 4.63
C ASP A 218 17.09 -3.40 4.59
N ALA A 219 17.61 -4.09 5.60
CA ALA A 219 17.48 -5.55 5.71
C ALA A 219 16.02 -6.00 5.80
N LEU A 220 15.17 -5.22 6.50
CA LEU A 220 13.73 -5.48 6.57
C LEU A 220 13.06 -5.22 5.21
N VAL A 221 13.36 -4.09 4.56
CA VAL A 221 12.85 -3.76 3.22
C VAL A 221 13.19 -4.87 2.22
N LYS A 222 14.44 -5.33 2.21
CA LYS A 222 14.88 -6.44 1.33
C LYS A 222 14.10 -7.73 1.63
N ARG A 223 13.91 -8.08 2.91
CA ARG A 223 13.15 -9.27 3.32
C ARG A 223 11.69 -9.20 2.87
N LEU A 224 11.05 -8.05 3.00
CA LEU A 224 9.66 -7.86 2.60
C LEU A 224 9.50 -7.88 1.08
N ASN A 225 10.43 -7.29 0.31
CA ASN A 225 10.44 -7.40 -1.15
C ASN A 225 10.53 -8.86 -1.60
N ALA A 226 11.46 -9.66 -1.05
CA ALA A 226 11.55 -11.08 -1.33
C ALA A 226 10.26 -11.84 -0.94
N GLY A 227 9.55 -11.38 0.09
CA GLY A 227 8.24 -11.90 0.48
C GLY A 227 7.18 -11.69 -0.60
N PHE A 228 7.10 -10.49 -1.19
CA PHE A 228 6.20 -10.20 -2.31
C PHE A 228 6.53 -11.04 -3.54
N GLU A 229 7.78 -11.14 -3.93
CA GLU A 229 8.21 -12.02 -5.02
C GLU A 229 7.81 -13.50 -4.78
N THR A 230 7.87 -13.93 -3.53
CA THR A 230 7.51 -15.30 -3.15
C THR A 230 6.02 -15.56 -3.28
N ILE A 231 5.15 -14.66 -2.79
CA ILE A 231 3.69 -14.85 -2.89
C ILE A 231 3.18 -14.76 -4.33
N GLU A 232 3.86 -14.03 -5.21
CA GLU A 232 3.56 -14.03 -6.65
C GLU A 232 3.94 -15.37 -7.28
N ARG A 233 5.13 -15.88 -7.01
CA ARG A 233 5.66 -17.12 -7.57
C ARG A 233 4.91 -18.38 -7.11
N ASP A 234 4.53 -18.44 -5.83
CA ASP A 234 3.84 -19.61 -5.25
C ASP A 234 2.32 -19.59 -5.46
N GLY A 235 1.80 -18.55 -6.13
CA GLY A 235 0.38 -18.43 -6.46
C GLY A 235 -0.51 -17.94 -5.31
N THR A 236 0.06 -17.59 -4.15
CA THR A 236 -0.68 -17.04 -3.00
C THR A 236 -1.37 -15.72 -3.37
N ALA A 237 -0.67 -14.81 -4.08
CA ALA A 237 -1.23 -13.54 -4.52
C ALA A 237 -2.47 -13.75 -5.41
N ARG A 238 -2.39 -14.63 -6.40
CA ARG A 238 -3.53 -15.02 -7.25
C ARG A 238 -4.70 -15.64 -6.46
N ALA A 239 -4.40 -16.48 -5.47
CA ALA A 239 -5.44 -17.06 -4.63
C ALA A 239 -6.19 -16.00 -3.82
N ILE A 240 -5.49 -14.96 -3.35
CA ILE A 240 -6.09 -13.80 -2.69
C ILE A 240 -7.01 -13.05 -3.67
N GLU A 241 -6.53 -12.70 -4.85
CA GLU A 241 -7.29 -11.97 -5.87
C GLU A 241 -8.61 -12.68 -6.22
N ARG A 242 -8.53 -13.98 -6.54
CA ARG A 242 -9.72 -14.80 -6.85
C ARG A 242 -10.77 -14.82 -5.73
N ARG A 243 -10.40 -14.67 -4.46
CA ARG A 243 -11.39 -14.58 -3.36
C ARG A 243 -12.25 -13.32 -3.47
N TYR A 244 -11.64 -12.20 -3.87
CA TYR A 244 -12.35 -10.93 -4.00
C TYR A 244 -13.16 -10.84 -5.31
N GLU A 245 -12.70 -11.43 -6.40
CA GLU A 245 -13.44 -11.55 -7.66
C GLU A 245 -14.74 -12.34 -7.48
N ARG A 246 -14.67 -13.52 -6.84
CA ARG A 246 -15.87 -14.33 -6.54
C ARG A 246 -16.87 -13.59 -5.64
N ARG A 247 -16.42 -12.80 -4.69
CA ARG A 247 -17.31 -11.99 -3.85
C ARG A 247 -18.00 -10.86 -4.62
N ALA A 248 -17.37 -10.32 -5.65
CA ALA A 248 -17.95 -9.30 -6.50
C ALA A 248 -19.06 -9.87 -7.41
N THR A 249 -18.93 -11.12 -7.87
CA THR A 249 -19.92 -11.80 -8.76
C THR A 249 -21.10 -12.43 -8.00
N SER A 250 -21.02 -12.55 -6.67
CA SER A 250 -22.07 -13.14 -5.83
C SER A 250 -22.98 -12.10 -5.16
N ARG A 251 -22.85 -10.83 -5.50
CA ARG A 251 -23.69 -9.71 -5.06
C ARG A 251 -24.49 -9.14 -6.22
#